data_b56523abc034c81b8d389f88b8be2d66
#
_entry.id   b56523abc034c81b8d389f88b8be2d66
#
_cell.length_a   1.000
_cell.length_b   1.000
_cell.length_c   1.000
_cell.angle_alpha   90.00
_cell.angle_beta   90.00
_cell.angle_gamma   90.00
#
_symmetry.space_group_name_H-M   'P 1'
#
loop_
_entity.id
_entity.type
_entity.pdbx_description
1 polymer ?
#
loop_
_entity_poly.entity_id
_entity_poly.type
_entity_poly.pdbx_seq_one_letter_code
_entity_poly.pdbx_strand_id
1 'polypeptide(L)'
;MSKKAHILIIYTGGTIGMVKDYKLNVLKAFDFDNLKKNIPELNLINCKIDTISFDEPLDSSNIHPNDWVKIAAIIEVNYDNFDGFVVLHGSDTMSYTASAISFMFENLSKPIIFTGSQLPIGDLRTDAKENLITSIQIASSQIDGKPIISEVCLYFEYKLYRANRTTKINAEHFEAFTSPNYPALAESGVHLKFNHDLLLKSVNQDKLIVRKELNNNIAILKIFPGITQNVVESFLNAKDLKGIILETYGSGNAPTSEWFLKLLQNALLKGIHIVDVTQCVGGSVILGQYETSIQLQELGLISGFDITTESAVAKMMYLLGLELSDQQFRELFMTSLRGELN
;
A
#
# COMPACT_ATOMS: atom_id res chain seq x y z
N MET A 1 19.42 28.40 -14.17
CA MET A 1 18.07 28.05 -13.68
C MET A 1 18.05 26.54 -13.49
N SER A 2 17.71 26.04 -12.31
CA SER A 2 17.54 24.60 -12.09
C SER A 2 16.43 24.07 -13.02
N LYS A 3 16.64 22.87 -13.57
CA LYS A 3 15.61 22.18 -14.37
C LYS A 3 14.36 22.01 -13.50
N LYS A 4 13.20 22.43 -13.99
CA LYS A 4 11.94 22.20 -13.28
C LYS A 4 11.64 20.71 -13.25
N ALA A 5 11.23 20.18 -12.11
CA ALA A 5 10.77 18.80 -12.00
C ALA A 5 9.59 18.54 -12.96
N HIS A 6 9.50 17.33 -13.49
CA HIS A 6 8.43 16.89 -14.39
C HIS A 6 7.68 15.73 -13.73
N ILE A 7 6.41 15.94 -13.40
CA ILE A 7 5.59 15.00 -12.63
C ILE A 7 4.51 14.42 -13.53
N LEU A 8 4.36 13.09 -13.47
CA LEU A 8 3.27 12.38 -14.11
C LEU A 8 2.17 12.07 -13.09
N ILE A 9 0.96 12.54 -13.37
CA ILE A 9 -0.25 12.15 -12.64
C ILE A 9 -0.88 10.97 -13.36
N ILE A 10 -1.14 9.89 -12.62
CA ILE A 10 -1.81 8.69 -13.10
C ILE A 10 -3.18 8.61 -12.40
N TYR A 11 -4.25 8.79 -13.16
CA TYR A 11 -5.60 8.67 -12.64
C TYR A 11 -6.14 7.26 -12.88
N THR A 12 -6.32 6.51 -11.82
CA THR A 12 -6.86 5.14 -11.89
C THR A 12 -8.36 5.10 -11.66
N GLY A 13 -8.93 6.13 -11.02
CA GLY A 13 -10.33 6.21 -10.62
C GLY A 13 -10.50 6.80 -9.23
N GLY A 14 -11.60 6.48 -8.59
CA GLY A 14 -11.93 6.94 -7.24
C GLY A 14 -12.59 8.31 -7.20
N THR A 15 -13.09 8.67 -6.03
CA THR A 15 -13.90 9.86 -5.77
C THR A 15 -13.19 11.17 -6.12
N ILE A 16 -11.87 11.21 -5.95
CA ILE A 16 -11.05 12.41 -6.23
C ILE A 16 -11.22 12.91 -7.68
N GLY A 17 -11.38 12.01 -8.63
CA GLY A 17 -11.56 12.34 -10.04
C GLY A 17 -13.02 12.42 -10.48
N MET A 18 -13.94 12.69 -9.58
CA MET A 18 -15.35 12.82 -9.89
C MET A 18 -15.84 14.25 -9.71
N VAL A 19 -16.79 14.67 -10.57
CA VAL A 19 -17.47 15.95 -10.47
C VAL A 19 -18.97 15.69 -10.50
N LYS A 20 -19.70 16.31 -9.59
CA LYS A 20 -21.15 16.22 -9.55
C LYS A 20 -21.77 17.04 -10.68
N ASP A 21 -22.47 16.35 -11.57
CA ASP A 21 -23.37 17.01 -12.53
C ASP A 21 -24.68 17.38 -11.81
N TYR A 22 -24.82 18.62 -11.42
CA TYR A 22 -25.99 19.10 -10.66
C TYR A 22 -27.29 19.07 -11.48
N LYS A 23 -27.22 18.96 -12.83
CA LYS A 23 -28.42 18.87 -13.67
C LYS A 23 -28.96 17.42 -13.71
N LEU A 24 -28.06 16.45 -13.76
CA LEU A 24 -28.41 15.03 -13.84
C LEU A 24 -28.34 14.33 -12.48
N ASN A 25 -27.84 15.01 -11.44
CA ASN A 25 -27.58 14.47 -10.09
C ASN A 25 -26.75 13.19 -10.10
N VAL A 26 -25.76 13.09 -11.01
CA VAL A 26 -24.83 11.97 -11.14
C VAL A 26 -23.39 12.46 -11.01
N LEU A 27 -22.50 11.56 -10.61
CA LEU A 27 -21.06 11.80 -10.64
C LEU A 27 -20.53 11.48 -12.04
N LYS A 28 -19.73 12.38 -12.60
CA LYS A 28 -19.02 12.21 -13.87
C LYS A 28 -17.51 12.23 -13.63
N ALA A 29 -16.76 11.53 -14.48
CA ALA A 29 -15.32 11.62 -14.47
C ALA A 29 -14.85 13.06 -14.69
N PHE A 30 -13.86 13.47 -13.92
CA PHE A 30 -13.20 14.76 -14.04
C PHE A 30 -12.33 14.79 -15.32
N ASP A 31 -12.37 15.92 -16.00
CA ASP A 31 -11.54 16.12 -17.19
C ASP A 31 -10.11 16.51 -16.78
N PHE A 32 -9.23 15.51 -16.72
CA PHE A 32 -7.82 15.72 -16.38
C PHE A 32 -7.03 16.43 -17.47
N ASP A 33 -7.49 16.44 -18.73
CA ASP A 33 -6.86 17.20 -19.82
C ASP A 33 -6.97 18.72 -19.56
N ASN A 34 -8.01 19.12 -18.82
CA ASN A 34 -8.22 20.48 -18.35
C ASN A 34 -7.92 20.67 -16.86
N LEU A 35 -7.13 19.82 -16.25
CA LEU A 35 -6.80 19.84 -14.81
C LEU A 35 -6.37 21.24 -14.34
N LYS A 36 -5.43 21.88 -15.04
CA LYS A 36 -4.93 23.23 -14.69
C LYS A 36 -5.95 24.35 -14.88
N LYS A 37 -6.97 24.18 -15.72
CA LYS A 37 -8.07 25.13 -15.83
C LYS A 37 -9.04 25.00 -14.67
N ASN A 38 -9.23 23.77 -14.19
CA ASN A 38 -10.17 23.47 -13.11
C ASN A 38 -9.54 23.71 -11.73
N ILE A 39 -8.21 23.60 -11.63
CA ILE A 39 -7.42 23.88 -10.43
C ILE A 39 -6.29 24.84 -10.80
N PRO A 40 -6.58 26.13 -10.92
CA PRO A 40 -5.60 27.15 -11.36
C PRO A 40 -4.41 27.27 -10.39
N GLU A 41 -4.56 26.87 -9.12
CA GLU A 41 -3.51 26.83 -8.12
C GLU A 41 -2.32 25.96 -8.53
N LEU A 42 -2.54 24.93 -9.37
CA LEU A 42 -1.47 24.08 -9.90
C LEU A 42 -0.45 24.86 -10.75
N ASN A 43 -0.85 25.99 -11.33
CA ASN A 43 0.09 26.85 -12.07
C ASN A 43 1.10 27.55 -11.16
N LEU A 44 0.85 27.61 -9.84
CA LEU A 44 1.76 28.20 -8.85
C LEU A 44 2.86 27.20 -8.43
N ILE A 45 2.69 25.91 -8.69
CA ILE A 45 3.72 24.91 -8.39
C ILE A 45 4.83 24.99 -9.43
N ASN A 46 6.08 25.06 -8.98
CA ASN A 46 7.23 25.18 -9.87
C ASN A 46 7.65 23.84 -10.50
N CYS A 47 6.71 23.14 -11.15
CA CYS A 47 6.98 21.89 -11.87
C CYS A 47 6.19 21.82 -13.19
N LYS A 48 6.57 20.90 -14.06
CA LYS A 48 5.74 20.48 -15.20
C LYS A 48 4.84 19.32 -14.74
N ILE A 49 3.63 19.27 -15.27
CA ILE A 49 2.65 18.23 -14.94
C ILE A 49 2.07 17.72 -16.24
N ASP A 50 2.15 16.41 -16.43
CA ASP A 50 1.42 15.66 -17.44
C ASP A 50 0.51 14.64 -16.77
N THR A 51 -0.50 14.15 -17.50
CA THR A 51 -1.53 13.26 -16.97
C THR A 51 -1.74 12.05 -17.88
N ILE A 52 -1.96 10.90 -17.29
CA ILE A 52 -2.43 9.67 -17.95
C ILE A 52 -3.62 9.17 -17.13
N SER A 53 -4.74 8.89 -17.79
CA SER A 53 -5.92 8.30 -17.16
C SER A 53 -6.11 6.87 -17.63
N PHE A 54 -6.67 6.02 -16.77
CA PHE A 54 -7.21 4.75 -17.20
C PHE A 54 -8.38 5.01 -18.16
N ASP A 55 -8.51 4.19 -19.20
CA ASP A 55 -9.61 4.30 -20.18
C ASP A 55 -10.98 4.21 -19.49
N GLU A 56 -11.06 3.34 -18.48
CA GLU A 56 -12.21 3.18 -17.60
C GLU A 56 -11.75 3.42 -16.17
N PRO A 57 -12.14 4.56 -15.55
CA PRO A 57 -11.84 4.82 -14.15
C PRO A 57 -12.48 3.78 -13.23
N LEU A 58 -11.69 3.22 -12.31
CA LEU A 58 -12.11 2.14 -11.44
C LEU A 58 -12.62 2.67 -10.10
N ASP A 59 -13.67 2.04 -9.58
CA ASP A 59 -13.93 2.07 -8.15
C ASP A 59 -12.89 1.18 -7.45
N SER A 60 -12.25 1.69 -6.39
CA SER A 60 -11.19 0.95 -5.71
C SER A 60 -11.66 -0.37 -5.07
N SER A 61 -12.96 -0.53 -4.82
CA SER A 61 -13.53 -1.81 -4.38
C SER A 61 -13.45 -2.93 -5.43
N ASN A 62 -13.28 -2.55 -6.69
CA ASN A 62 -13.14 -3.48 -7.83
C ASN A 62 -11.69 -3.65 -8.30
N ILE A 63 -10.73 -3.04 -7.64
CA ILE A 63 -9.31 -3.17 -8.00
C ILE A 63 -8.84 -4.62 -7.84
N HIS A 64 -8.12 -5.09 -8.84
CA HIS A 64 -7.55 -6.43 -8.92
C HIS A 64 -6.02 -6.36 -9.09
N PRO A 65 -5.22 -7.38 -8.73
CA PRO A 65 -3.78 -7.40 -8.95
C PRO A 65 -3.32 -7.05 -10.37
N ASN A 66 -4.12 -7.35 -11.39
CA ASN A 66 -3.84 -6.92 -12.78
C ASN A 66 -3.83 -5.41 -12.95
N ASP A 67 -4.59 -4.66 -12.15
CA ASP A 67 -4.59 -3.19 -12.18
C ASP A 67 -3.33 -2.65 -11.52
N TRP A 68 -2.79 -3.33 -10.51
CA TRP A 68 -1.48 -3.02 -9.94
C TRP A 68 -0.37 -3.17 -10.98
N VAL A 69 -0.42 -4.27 -11.75
CA VAL A 69 0.51 -4.51 -12.87
C VAL A 69 0.38 -3.42 -13.92
N LYS A 70 -0.84 -2.95 -14.23
CA LYS A 70 -1.10 -1.86 -15.18
C LYS A 70 -0.51 -0.53 -14.67
N ILE A 71 -0.71 -0.19 -13.39
CA ILE A 71 -0.09 1.00 -12.77
C ILE A 71 1.44 0.90 -12.85
N ALA A 72 2.01 -0.25 -12.46
CA ALA A 72 3.44 -0.46 -12.50
C ALA A 72 4.01 -0.34 -13.91
N ALA A 73 3.32 -0.88 -14.92
CA ALA A 73 3.73 -0.78 -16.33
C ALA A 73 3.72 0.68 -16.84
N ILE A 74 2.70 1.48 -16.47
CA ILE A 74 2.65 2.90 -16.82
C ILE A 74 3.84 3.65 -16.22
N ILE A 75 4.15 3.40 -14.94
CA ILE A 75 5.29 4.03 -14.27
C ILE A 75 6.61 3.61 -14.92
N GLU A 76 6.80 2.30 -15.18
CA GLU A 76 8.02 1.75 -15.79
C GLU A 76 8.34 2.38 -17.14
N VAL A 77 7.35 2.44 -18.05
CA VAL A 77 7.52 3.01 -19.40
C VAL A 77 7.84 4.50 -19.34
N ASN A 78 7.36 5.22 -18.34
CA ASN A 78 7.54 6.65 -18.18
C ASN A 78 8.68 7.01 -17.20
N TYR A 79 9.35 6.03 -16.60
CA TYR A 79 10.27 6.27 -15.50
C TYR A 79 11.40 7.23 -15.84
N ASP A 80 12.00 7.11 -17.02
CA ASP A 80 13.14 7.96 -17.43
C ASP A 80 12.72 9.38 -17.84
N ASN A 81 11.45 9.57 -18.21
CA ASN A 81 10.93 10.84 -18.72
C ASN A 81 10.42 11.79 -17.61
N PHE A 82 10.11 11.26 -16.43
CA PHE A 82 9.52 12.00 -15.32
C PHE A 82 10.40 11.93 -14.07
N ASP A 83 10.35 12.97 -13.26
CA ASP A 83 11.11 13.08 -12.01
C ASP A 83 10.33 12.53 -10.80
N GLY A 84 9.03 12.28 -10.94
CA GLY A 84 8.17 11.70 -9.91
C GLY A 84 6.76 11.39 -10.43
N PHE A 85 6.01 10.63 -9.65
CA PHE A 85 4.69 10.11 -10.01
C PHE A 85 3.69 10.40 -8.89
N VAL A 86 2.46 10.80 -9.27
CA VAL A 86 1.33 10.91 -8.36
C VAL A 86 0.22 9.99 -8.87
N VAL A 87 -0.21 9.04 -8.06
CA VAL A 87 -1.28 8.09 -8.40
C VAL A 87 -2.55 8.50 -7.67
N LEU A 88 -3.57 8.90 -8.43
CA LEU A 88 -4.90 9.21 -7.91
C LEU A 88 -5.74 7.93 -7.87
N HIS A 89 -6.18 7.55 -6.68
CA HIS A 89 -6.77 6.25 -6.40
C HIS A 89 -7.96 6.39 -5.44
N GLY A 90 -8.92 5.49 -5.51
CA GLY A 90 -10.00 5.41 -4.53
C GLY A 90 -9.48 4.99 -3.14
N SER A 91 -10.02 5.56 -2.07
CA SER A 91 -9.46 5.42 -0.72
C SER A 91 -9.59 4.02 -0.11
N ASP A 92 -10.59 3.19 -0.52
CA ASP A 92 -10.92 1.95 0.17
C ASP A 92 -9.81 0.89 0.14
N THR A 93 -9.13 0.75 -0.98
CA THR A 93 -8.05 -0.24 -1.16
C THR A 93 -6.70 0.39 -1.45
N MET A 94 -6.55 1.70 -1.21
CA MET A 94 -5.31 2.43 -1.52
C MET A 94 -4.11 1.85 -0.77
N SER A 95 -4.25 1.48 0.51
CA SER A 95 -3.16 0.87 1.28
C SER A 95 -2.70 -0.47 0.71
N TYR A 96 -3.62 -1.29 0.16
CA TYR A 96 -3.26 -2.54 -0.54
C TYR A 96 -2.50 -2.26 -1.84
N THR A 97 -3.05 -1.40 -2.69
CA THR A 97 -2.43 -1.05 -3.98
C THR A 97 -1.06 -0.42 -3.79
N ALA A 98 -0.95 0.57 -2.91
CA ALA A 98 0.31 1.27 -2.67
C ALA A 98 1.37 0.36 -2.00
N SER A 99 0.96 -0.58 -1.14
CA SER A 99 1.83 -1.62 -0.60
C SER A 99 2.34 -2.55 -1.71
N ALA A 100 1.44 -3.04 -2.59
CA ALA A 100 1.83 -3.90 -3.70
C ALA A 100 2.82 -3.21 -4.64
N ILE A 101 2.54 -1.97 -5.03
CA ILE A 101 3.44 -1.15 -5.85
C ILE A 101 4.80 -0.98 -5.17
N SER A 102 4.86 -0.83 -3.84
CA SER A 102 6.13 -0.70 -3.13
C SER A 102 7.01 -1.96 -3.27
N PHE A 103 6.42 -3.16 -3.24
CA PHE A 103 7.18 -4.41 -3.44
C PHE A 103 7.54 -4.65 -4.90
N MET A 104 6.69 -4.28 -5.84
CA MET A 104 6.92 -4.48 -7.27
C MET A 104 8.11 -3.69 -7.81
N PHE A 105 8.53 -2.59 -7.16
CA PHE A 105 9.64 -1.75 -7.57
C PHE A 105 10.89 -2.02 -6.73
N GLU A 106 11.95 -2.55 -7.35
CA GLU A 106 13.29 -2.66 -6.77
C GLU A 106 14.16 -1.52 -7.28
N ASN A 107 15.02 -0.97 -6.41
CA ASN A 107 15.93 0.14 -6.70
C ASN A 107 15.20 1.43 -7.13
N LEU A 108 14.04 1.68 -6.52
CA LEU A 108 13.28 2.90 -6.78
C LEU A 108 14.08 4.13 -6.33
N SER A 109 14.26 5.10 -7.22
CA SER A 109 15.02 6.34 -6.96
C SER A 109 14.18 7.61 -7.14
N LYS A 110 12.90 7.47 -7.44
CA LYS A 110 11.95 8.57 -7.66
C LYS A 110 10.71 8.37 -6.80
N PRO A 111 10.04 9.46 -6.37
CA PRO A 111 8.82 9.36 -5.58
C PRO A 111 7.65 8.77 -6.39
N ILE A 112 6.89 7.88 -5.78
CA ILE A 112 5.55 7.46 -6.22
C ILE A 112 4.60 7.78 -5.08
N ILE A 113 3.77 8.82 -5.24
CA ILE A 113 2.88 9.31 -4.20
C ILE A 113 1.45 8.91 -4.52
N PHE A 114 0.88 8.02 -3.72
CA PHE A 114 -0.54 7.70 -3.77
C PHE A 114 -1.34 8.75 -3.00
N THR A 115 -2.46 9.16 -3.57
CA THR A 115 -3.43 10.02 -2.90
C THR A 115 -4.83 9.81 -3.46
N GLY A 116 -5.81 10.35 -2.77
CA GLY A 116 -7.21 10.30 -3.12
C GLY A 116 -7.99 11.35 -2.35
N SER A 117 -9.28 11.16 -2.22
CA SER A 117 -10.11 12.02 -1.37
C SER A 117 -11.34 11.28 -0.86
N GLN A 118 -11.92 11.79 0.22
CA GLN A 118 -13.22 11.35 0.72
C GLN A 118 -14.37 12.00 -0.07
N LEU A 119 -14.18 13.23 -0.55
CA LEU A 119 -15.18 13.96 -1.33
C LEU A 119 -14.68 14.22 -2.76
N PRO A 120 -15.61 14.28 -3.74
CA PRO A 120 -15.31 14.68 -5.11
C PRO A 120 -14.59 16.03 -5.18
N ILE A 121 -13.69 16.20 -6.14
CA ILE A 121 -12.91 17.44 -6.30
C ILE A 121 -13.78 18.67 -6.57
N GLY A 122 -14.98 18.47 -7.08
CA GLY A 122 -15.96 19.54 -7.34
C GLY A 122 -16.80 19.97 -6.12
N ASP A 123 -16.70 19.26 -5.00
CA ASP A 123 -17.49 19.56 -3.81
C ASP A 123 -16.91 20.75 -3.03
N LEU A 124 -17.81 21.54 -2.39
CA LEU A 124 -17.44 22.79 -1.70
C LEU A 124 -16.42 22.55 -0.56
N ARG A 125 -16.54 21.46 0.17
CA ARG A 125 -15.68 21.11 1.33
C ARG A 125 -14.74 19.97 1.03
N THR A 126 -14.31 19.82 -0.23
CA THR A 126 -13.47 18.73 -0.65
C THR A 126 -12.06 18.78 -0.05
N ASP A 127 -11.54 17.65 0.39
CA ASP A 127 -10.14 17.39 0.74
C ASP A 127 -9.27 17.13 -0.52
N ALA A 128 -9.90 16.91 -1.68
CA ALA A 128 -9.23 16.51 -2.90
C ALA A 128 -8.18 17.51 -3.40
N LYS A 129 -8.46 18.82 -3.30
CA LYS A 129 -7.55 19.86 -3.80
C LYS A 129 -6.26 19.91 -3.00
N GLU A 130 -6.37 19.88 -1.67
CA GLU A 130 -5.21 19.89 -0.78
C GLU A 130 -4.38 18.63 -1.00
N ASN A 131 -5.03 17.47 -0.98
CA ASN A 131 -4.36 16.19 -1.17
C ASN A 131 -3.61 16.13 -2.52
N LEU A 132 -4.22 16.61 -3.61
CA LEU A 132 -3.59 16.65 -4.92
C LEU A 132 -2.43 17.63 -4.99
N ILE A 133 -2.64 18.88 -4.57
CA ILE A 133 -1.63 19.96 -4.64
C ILE A 133 -0.40 19.55 -3.83
N THR A 134 -0.59 19.09 -2.59
CA THR A 134 0.52 18.73 -1.71
C THR A 134 1.22 17.46 -2.18
N SER A 135 0.51 16.46 -2.73
CA SER A 135 1.14 15.29 -3.34
C SER A 135 2.06 15.67 -4.50
N ILE A 136 1.66 16.61 -5.36
CA ILE A 136 2.50 17.12 -6.46
C ILE A 136 3.71 17.89 -5.91
N GLN A 137 3.53 18.71 -4.88
CA GLN A 137 4.63 19.42 -4.21
C GLN A 137 5.64 18.44 -3.64
N ILE A 138 5.19 17.39 -2.94
CA ILE A 138 6.06 16.32 -2.40
C ILE A 138 6.81 15.63 -3.53
N ALA A 139 6.09 15.19 -4.58
CA ALA A 139 6.71 14.49 -5.71
C ALA A 139 7.73 15.34 -6.47
N SER A 140 7.56 16.66 -6.49
CA SER A 140 8.46 17.60 -7.15
C SER A 140 9.58 18.15 -6.26
N SER A 141 9.57 17.82 -4.96
CA SER A 141 10.56 18.32 -4.00
C SER A 141 11.93 17.69 -4.21
N GLN A 142 12.95 18.54 -4.37
CA GLN A 142 14.33 18.15 -4.67
C GLN A 142 15.31 18.91 -3.78
N ILE A 143 16.43 18.26 -3.46
CA ILE A 143 17.63 18.88 -2.88
C ILE A 143 18.79 18.57 -3.84
N ASP A 144 19.49 19.61 -4.28
CA ASP A 144 20.61 19.52 -5.24
C ASP A 144 20.25 18.73 -6.53
N GLY A 145 19.02 18.90 -7.00
CA GLY A 145 18.52 18.26 -8.22
C GLY A 145 18.16 16.78 -8.06
N LYS A 146 18.17 16.25 -6.84
CA LYS A 146 17.74 14.88 -6.51
C LYS A 146 16.42 14.89 -5.76
N PRO A 147 15.51 13.96 -6.03
CA PRO A 147 14.28 13.81 -5.26
C PRO A 147 14.57 13.63 -3.76
N ILE A 148 13.78 14.25 -2.90
CA ILE A 148 13.85 14.04 -1.44
C ILE A 148 13.33 12.64 -1.11
N ILE A 149 12.27 12.20 -1.79
CA ILE A 149 11.61 10.91 -1.61
C ILE A 149 12.05 9.95 -2.72
N SER A 150 12.46 8.73 -2.34
CA SER A 150 12.81 7.64 -3.25
C SER A 150 12.08 6.34 -2.90
N GLU A 151 10.83 6.46 -2.48
CA GLU A 151 9.99 5.35 -2.05
C GLU A 151 8.53 5.57 -2.45
N VAL A 152 7.72 4.52 -2.32
CA VAL A 152 6.26 4.61 -2.52
C VAL A 152 5.63 5.11 -1.23
N CYS A 153 4.88 6.20 -1.34
CA CYS A 153 4.24 6.87 -0.21
C CYS A 153 2.74 7.02 -0.43
N LEU A 154 2.02 7.21 0.65
CA LEU A 154 0.63 7.62 0.68
C LEU A 154 0.53 8.97 1.38
N TYR A 155 0.00 9.97 0.68
CA TYR A 155 -0.31 11.28 1.27
C TYR A 155 -1.80 11.42 1.46
N PHE A 156 -2.21 11.78 2.67
CA PHE A 156 -3.61 12.05 2.99
C PHE A 156 -3.69 12.95 4.23
N GLU A 157 -4.54 13.99 4.20
CA GLU A 157 -4.84 14.84 5.35
C GLU A 157 -3.58 15.27 6.11
N TYR A 158 -2.76 16.07 5.45
CA TYR A 158 -1.57 16.73 5.99
C TYR A 158 -0.39 15.82 6.35
N LYS A 159 -0.46 14.49 6.11
CA LYS A 159 0.61 13.57 6.44
C LYS A 159 1.03 12.71 5.26
N LEU A 160 2.34 12.56 5.10
CA LEU A 160 2.94 11.62 4.17
C LEU A 160 3.39 10.39 4.95
N TYR A 161 2.91 9.24 4.55
CA TYR A 161 3.27 7.95 5.14
C TYR A 161 4.05 7.10 4.15
N ARG A 162 4.91 6.20 4.65
CA ARG A 162 5.39 5.08 3.84
C ARG A 162 4.20 4.19 3.50
N ALA A 163 3.99 3.92 2.21
CA ALA A 163 2.75 3.31 1.74
C ALA A 163 2.47 1.95 2.38
N ASN A 164 3.48 1.10 2.47
CA ASN A 164 3.39 -0.25 3.03
C ASN A 164 3.37 -0.30 4.59
N ARG A 165 3.19 0.86 5.23
CA ARG A 165 2.98 1.00 6.68
C ARG A 165 1.57 1.51 7.00
N THR A 166 0.74 1.72 5.98
CA THR A 166 -0.56 2.38 6.14
C THR A 166 -1.72 1.39 6.26
N THR A 167 -2.75 1.83 6.95
CA THR A 167 -4.08 1.21 6.98
C THR A 167 -5.15 2.29 6.97
N LYS A 168 -6.31 1.99 6.35
CA LYS A 168 -7.49 2.87 6.38
C LYS A 168 -8.25 2.62 7.66
N ILE A 169 -8.36 3.65 8.52
CA ILE A 169 -8.98 3.53 9.85
C ILE A 169 -10.38 4.16 9.91
N ASN A 170 -10.77 4.95 8.92
CA ASN A 170 -12.06 5.63 8.94
C ASN A 170 -12.67 5.74 7.55
N ALA A 171 -13.99 5.51 7.47
CA ALA A 171 -14.75 5.59 6.22
C ALA A 171 -15.33 6.98 5.94
N GLU A 172 -15.45 7.86 6.93
CA GLU A 172 -16.17 9.13 6.84
C GLU A 172 -15.28 10.36 7.14
N HIS A 173 -14.31 10.23 8.04
CA HIS A 173 -13.42 11.33 8.40
C HIS A 173 -12.39 11.58 7.29
N PHE A 174 -11.93 12.82 7.18
CA PHE A 174 -10.85 13.17 6.27
C PHE A 174 -9.54 12.52 6.73
N GLU A 175 -9.25 12.46 8.02
CA GLU A 175 -8.15 11.66 8.56
C GLU A 175 -8.44 10.16 8.44
N ALA A 176 -8.48 9.67 7.20
CA ALA A 176 -8.92 8.30 6.90
C ALA A 176 -7.82 7.25 7.05
N PHE A 177 -6.56 7.65 7.02
CA PHE A 177 -5.40 6.76 7.06
C PHE A 177 -4.50 7.00 8.27
N THR A 178 -3.82 5.94 8.68
CA THR A 178 -2.75 6.01 9.68
C THR A 178 -1.60 5.08 9.32
N SER A 179 -0.44 5.34 9.90
CA SER A 179 0.72 4.45 9.93
C SER A 179 1.01 4.12 11.40
N PRO A 180 0.39 3.05 11.94
CA PRO A 180 0.35 2.84 13.39
C PRO A 180 1.70 2.51 14.01
N ASN A 181 2.59 1.89 13.24
CA ASN A 181 3.89 1.39 13.73
C ASN A 181 5.09 2.14 13.14
N TYR A 182 4.86 3.19 12.35
CA TYR A 182 5.94 3.99 11.77
C TYR A 182 5.54 5.47 11.67
N PRO A 183 6.42 6.40 12.04
CA PRO A 183 6.09 7.83 11.99
C PRO A 183 5.80 8.34 10.58
N ALA A 184 5.10 9.48 10.47
CA ALA A 184 4.92 10.17 9.21
C ALA A 184 6.26 10.65 8.63
N LEU A 185 6.44 10.46 7.32
CA LEU A 185 7.66 10.84 6.59
C LEU A 185 7.72 12.34 6.31
N ALA A 186 6.56 12.99 6.21
CA ALA A 186 6.45 14.43 6.14
C ALA A 186 5.09 14.90 6.70
N GLU A 187 5.05 16.15 7.10
CA GLU A 187 3.84 16.84 7.55
C GLU A 187 3.65 18.14 6.77
N SER A 188 2.42 18.35 6.30
CA SER A 188 1.98 19.56 5.62
C SER A 188 1.28 20.48 6.61
N GLY A 189 1.81 21.68 6.76
CA GLY A 189 1.22 22.77 7.52
C GLY A 189 1.41 24.06 6.74
N VAL A 190 1.80 25.15 7.40
CA VAL A 190 2.23 26.37 6.70
C VAL A 190 3.45 26.08 5.83
N HIS A 191 4.28 25.15 6.26
CA HIS A 191 5.43 24.64 5.53
C HIS A 191 5.37 23.14 5.47
N LEU A 192 5.75 22.57 4.34
CA LEU A 192 5.97 21.13 4.18
C LEU A 192 7.31 20.75 4.84
N LYS A 193 7.25 19.87 5.84
CA LYS A 193 8.40 19.44 6.63
C LYS A 193 8.65 17.95 6.42
N PHE A 194 9.85 17.59 5.94
CA PHE A 194 10.29 16.21 5.76
C PHE A 194 11.08 15.70 6.98
N ASN A 195 10.82 14.48 7.40
CA ASN A 195 11.57 13.77 8.42
C ASN A 195 12.68 12.95 7.76
N HIS A 196 13.78 13.62 7.38
CA HIS A 196 14.84 13.03 6.55
C HIS A 196 15.45 11.75 7.12
N ASP A 197 15.50 11.60 8.45
CA ASP A 197 16.06 10.42 9.12
C ASP A 197 15.19 9.17 8.96
N LEU A 198 13.91 9.35 8.62
CA LEU A 198 12.94 8.27 8.44
C LEU A 198 12.85 7.79 7.00
N LEU A 199 13.39 8.54 6.03
CA LEU A 199 13.28 8.22 4.62
C LEU A 199 14.17 7.03 4.25
N LEU A 200 13.69 6.19 3.33
CA LEU A 200 14.53 5.17 2.73
C LEU A 200 15.64 5.86 1.93
N LYS A 201 16.87 5.48 2.21
CA LYS A 201 18.01 5.97 1.44
C LYS A 201 18.06 5.20 0.13
N SER A 202 18.08 5.92 -0.99
CA SER A 202 18.42 5.33 -2.28
C SER A 202 19.85 4.77 -2.18
N VAL A 203 19.97 3.45 -2.08
CA VAL A 203 21.24 2.81 -1.70
C VAL A 203 22.18 2.70 -2.89
N ASN A 204 21.67 2.69 -4.13
CA ASN A 204 22.50 2.43 -5.30
C ASN A 204 22.03 3.21 -6.54
N GLN A 205 22.98 3.42 -7.48
CA GLN A 205 22.70 3.81 -8.86
C GLN A 205 22.25 2.60 -9.71
N ASP A 206 21.71 1.57 -9.07
CA ASP A 206 21.28 0.35 -9.74
C ASP A 206 20.03 0.64 -10.57
N LYS A 207 19.95 -0.04 -11.70
CA LYS A 207 18.81 0.10 -12.60
C LYS A 207 17.53 -0.33 -11.91
N LEU A 208 16.44 0.42 -12.13
CA LEU A 208 15.11 0.04 -11.72
C LEU A 208 14.76 -1.36 -12.22
N ILE A 209 14.21 -2.21 -11.34
CA ILE A 209 13.64 -3.50 -11.70
C ILE A 209 12.16 -3.46 -11.30
N VAL A 210 11.28 -3.86 -12.22
CA VAL A 210 9.85 -3.93 -11.97
C VAL A 210 9.39 -5.38 -12.05
N ARG A 211 8.92 -5.92 -10.91
CA ARG A 211 8.38 -7.28 -10.80
C ARG A 211 6.86 -7.21 -10.97
N LYS A 212 6.35 -7.94 -11.95
CA LYS A 212 4.92 -7.92 -12.29
C LYS A 212 4.22 -9.24 -11.99
N GLU A 213 4.99 -10.25 -11.63
CA GLU A 213 4.52 -11.57 -11.26
C GLU A 213 3.98 -11.52 -9.83
N LEU A 214 2.68 -11.74 -9.68
CA LEU A 214 1.98 -11.81 -8.40
C LEU A 214 1.16 -13.08 -8.33
N ASN A 215 1.11 -13.72 -7.15
CA ASN A 215 0.25 -14.88 -6.93
C ASN A 215 -0.82 -14.54 -5.89
N ASN A 216 -2.06 -14.53 -6.32
CA ASN A 216 -3.22 -14.17 -5.50
C ASN A 216 -3.95 -15.38 -4.88
N ASN A 217 -3.37 -16.57 -4.92
CA ASN A 217 -3.90 -17.76 -4.24
C ASN A 217 -3.62 -17.72 -2.74
N ILE A 218 -4.11 -16.70 -2.09
CA ILE A 218 -3.95 -16.43 -0.67
C ILE A 218 -5.31 -16.15 -0.01
N ALA A 219 -5.36 -16.27 1.32
CA ALA A 219 -6.53 -15.88 2.09
C ALA A 219 -6.13 -15.18 3.39
N ILE A 220 -7.04 -14.37 3.95
CA ILE A 220 -6.93 -13.82 5.30
C ILE A 220 -7.83 -14.67 6.21
N LEU A 221 -7.26 -15.27 7.23
CA LEU A 221 -8.01 -15.98 8.28
C LEU A 221 -7.98 -15.17 9.57
N LYS A 222 -9.04 -14.42 9.80
CA LYS A 222 -9.23 -13.70 11.07
C LYS A 222 -9.92 -14.60 12.08
N ILE A 223 -9.21 -14.98 13.14
CA ILE A 223 -9.78 -15.77 14.23
C ILE A 223 -10.65 -14.91 15.16
N PHE A 224 -11.65 -15.52 15.77
CA PHE A 224 -12.53 -14.89 16.76
C PHE A 224 -13.00 -15.92 17.78
N PRO A 225 -13.41 -15.50 19.00
CA PRO A 225 -13.98 -16.41 20.00
C PRO A 225 -15.23 -17.11 19.45
N GLY A 226 -15.21 -18.44 19.41
CA GLY A 226 -16.28 -19.25 18.84
C GLY A 226 -16.11 -19.63 17.37
N ILE A 227 -14.98 -19.30 16.73
CA ILE A 227 -14.68 -19.86 15.40
C ILE A 227 -14.67 -21.40 15.47
N THR A 228 -15.32 -22.04 14.51
CA THR A 228 -15.45 -23.50 14.51
C THR A 228 -14.41 -24.18 13.66
N GLN A 229 -14.13 -25.45 13.97
CA GLN A 229 -13.22 -26.29 13.20
C GLN A 229 -13.59 -26.32 11.70
N ASN A 230 -14.87 -26.49 11.38
CA ASN A 230 -15.35 -26.58 10.00
C ASN A 230 -15.05 -25.31 9.19
N VAL A 231 -15.16 -24.14 9.82
CA VAL A 231 -14.82 -22.85 9.16
C VAL A 231 -13.33 -22.79 8.84
N VAL A 232 -12.47 -23.05 9.83
CA VAL A 232 -11.01 -23.03 9.64
C VAL A 232 -10.59 -24.06 8.60
N GLU A 233 -11.14 -25.26 8.65
CA GLU A 233 -10.86 -26.32 7.71
C GLU A 233 -11.27 -25.93 6.27
N SER A 234 -12.40 -25.25 6.10
CA SER A 234 -12.84 -24.76 4.78
C SER A 234 -11.87 -23.77 4.18
N PHE A 235 -11.33 -22.85 4.99
CA PHE A 235 -10.29 -21.92 4.53
C PHE A 235 -9.02 -22.64 4.11
N LEU A 236 -8.50 -23.52 4.95
CA LEU A 236 -7.22 -24.22 4.74
C LEU A 236 -7.26 -25.30 3.64
N ASN A 237 -8.46 -25.70 3.23
CA ASN A 237 -8.67 -26.62 2.10
C ASN A 237 -9.14 -25.91 0.82
N ALA A 238 -9.09 -24.59 0.77
CA ALA A 238 -9.40 -23.85 -0.46
C ALA A 238 -8.48 -24.33 -1.59
N LYS A 239 -9.08 -24.52 -2.78
CA LYS A 239 -8.34 -25.03 -3.94
C LYS A 239 -7.20 -24.06 -4.32
N ASP A 240 -6.06 -24.62 -4.64
CA ASP A 240 -4.86 -23.89 -5.09
C ASP A 240 -4.28 -22.88 -4.07
N LEU A 241 -4.74 -22.91 -2.81
CA LEU A 241 -4.24 -22.05 -1.74
C LEU A 241 -2.73 -22.20 -1.55
N LYS A 242 -1.99 -21.09 -1.51
CA LYS A 242 -0.54 -21.04 -1.33
C LYS A 242 -0.11 -20.29 -0.06
N GLY A 243 -0.94 -19.38 0.42
CA GLY A 243 -0.60 -18.56 1.58
C GLY A 243 -1.81 -18.15 2.41
N ILE A 244 -1.58 -18.01 3.71
CA ILE A 244 -2.55 -17.51 4.68
C ILE A 244 -1.92 -16.36 5.46
N ILE A 245 -2.62 -15.24 5.53
CA ILE A 245 -2.41 -14.22 6.56
C ILE A 245 -3.34 -14.59 7.71
N LEU A 246 -2.76 -15.06 8.81
CA LEU A 246 -3.48 -15.43 10.02
C LEU A 246 -3.54 -14.23 10.96
N GLU A 247 -4.72 -13.62 11.10
CA GLU A 247 -4.93 -12.52 12.04
C GLU A 247 -5.24 -13.07 13.43
N THR A 248 -4.25 -12.96 14.34
CA THR A 248 -4.30 -13.45 15.71
C THR A 248 -4.54 -12.34 16.74
N TYR A 249 -4.71 -12.69 18.01
CA TYR A 249 -4.96 -11.74 19.10
C TYR A 249 -3.65 -11.13 19.61
N GLY A 250 -3.69 -9.83 19.93
CA GLY A 250 -2.60 -9.13 20.59
C GLY A 250 -1.25 -9.35 19.91
N SER A 251 -0.28 -9.89 20.61
CA SER A 251 1.09 -10.11 20.12
C SER A 251 1.34 -11.48 19.46
N GLY A 252 0.30 -12.12 18.88
CA GLY A 252 0.43 -13.42 18.22
C GLY A 252 -0.21 -14.57 19.00
N ASN A 253 -1.25 -14.30 19.78
CA ASN A 253 -1.95 -15.31 20.56
C ASN A 253 -3.10 -15.94 19.77
N ALA A 254 -3.22 -17.27 19.81
CA ALA A 254 -4.27 -18.03 19.14
C ALA A 254 -4.81 -19.15 20.04
N PRO A 255 -5.94 -19.80 19.68
CA PRO A 255 -6.41 -20.98 20.39
C PRO A 255 -5.36 -22.10 20.40
N THR A 256 -5.19 -22.74 21.57
CA THR A 256 -4.25 -23.88 21.76
C THR A 256 -4.96 -25.23 21.65
N SER A 257 -6.20 -25.26 21.16
CA SER A 257 -6.94 -26.50 20.97
C SER A 257 -6.27 -27.40 19.94
N GLU A 258 -6.20 -28.69 20.23
CA GLU A 258 -5.52 -29.70 19.39
C GLU A 258 -6.01 -29.67 17.94
N TRP A 259 -7.31 -29.52 17.73
CA TRP A 259 -7.87 -29.47 16.37
C TRP A 259 -7.36 -28.27 15.56
N PHE A 260 -7.19 -27.10 16.19
CA PHE A 260 -6.74 -25.87 15.53
C PHE A 260 -5.28 -26.01 15.11
N LEU A 261 -4.43 -26.42 16.03
CA LEU A 261 -3.01 -26.63 15.77
C LEU A 261 -2.77 -27.70 14.70
N LYS A 262 -3.54 -28.80 14.73
CA LYS A 262 -3.46 -29.85 13.74
C LYS A 262 -3.87 -29.39 12.34
N LEU A 263 -4.86 -28.53 12.22
CA LEU A 263 -5.26 -27.96 10.93
C LEU A 263 -4.16 -27.06 10.36
N LEU A 264 -3.55 -26.19 11.19
CA LEU A 264 -2.41 -25.37 10.76
C LEU A 264 -1.21 -26.22 10.34
N GLN A 265 -0.88 -27.24 11.13
CA GLN A 265 0.19 -28.21 10.80
C GLN A 265 -0.05 -28.88 9.45
N ASN A 266 -1.26 -29.36 9.22
CA ASN A 266 -1.63 -30.00 7.95
C ASN A 266 -1.52 -29.02 6.76
N ALA A 267 -1.84 -27.76 6.94
CA ALA A 267 -1.69 -26.73 5.91
C ALA A 267 -0.20 -26.50 5.58
N LEU A 268 0.64 -26.36 6.60
CA LEU A 268 2.10 -26.23 6.42
C LEU A 268 2.70 -27.45 5.71
N LEU A 269 2.28 -28.67 6.06
CA LEU A 269 2.73 -29.90 5.39
C LEU A 269 2.31 -29.98 3.92
N LYS A 270 1.24 -29.26 3.52
CA LYS A 270 0.83 -29.10 2.11
C LYS A 270 1.62 -28.01 1.37
N GLY A 271 2.57 -27.35 2.02
CA GLY A 271 3.36 -26.26 1.46
C GLY A 271 2.60 -24.91 1.45
N ILE A 272 1.59 -24.74 2.30
CA ILE A 272 0.91 -23.46 2.46
C ILE A 272 1.70 -22.61 3.46
N HIS A 273 2.16 -21.44 3.06
CA HIS A 273 2.83 -20.50 3.97
C HIS A 273 1.81 -19.81 4.87
N ILE A 274 2.06 -19.80 6.18
CA ILE A 274 1.18 -19.14 7.16
C ILE A 274 1.98 -18.03 7.85
N VAL A 275 1.52 -16.80 7.67
CA VAL A 275 2.09 -15.60 8.30
C VAL A 275 1.15 -15.11 9.38
N ASP A 276 1.66 -14.96 10.59
CA ASP A 276 0.93 -14.46 11.74
C ASP A 276 1.05 -12.93 11.83
N VAL A 277 -0.08 -12.23 11.81
CA VAL A 277 -0.19 -10.78 11.99
C VAL A 277 -1.18 -10.46 13.10
N THR A 278 -1.02 -9.31 13.75
CA THR A 278 -1.95 -8.91 14.82
C THR A 278 -3.26 -8.35 14.26
N GLN A 279 -4.37 -8.64 14.94
CA GLN A 279 -5.67 -7.97 14.70
C GLN A 279 -5.70 -6.53 15.22
N CYS A 280 -4.74 -6.15 16.04
CA CYS A 280 -4.66 -4.79 16.56
C CYS A 280 -4.19 -3.84 15.44
N VAL A 281 -4.69 -2.60 15.46
CA VAL A 281 -4.28 -1.58 14.49
C VAL A 281 -2.78 -1.31 14.59
N GLY A 282 -2.21 -1.33 15.79
CA GLY A 282 -0.76 -1.17 16.03
C GLY A 282 -0.23 -2.25 16.96
N GLY A 283 1.07 -2.41 16.99
CA GLY A 283 1.79 -3.42 17.75
C GLY A 283 2.53 -4.41 16.87
N SER A 284 3.06 -5.46 17.47
CA SER A 284 3.91 -6.45 16.79
C SER A 284 3.59 -7.86 17.25
N VAL A 285 3.69 -8.81 16.34
CA VAL A 285 3.65 -10.24 16.62
C VAL A 285 5.03 -10.71 17.05
N ILE A 286 5.12 -11.26 18.26
CA ILE A 286 6.36 -11.84 18.81
C ILE A 286 6.06 -13.29 19.17
N LEU A 287 6.27 -14.19 18.22
CA LEU A 287 6.07 -15.63 18.44
C LEU A 287 7.03 -16.15 19.52
N GLY A 288 6.53 -17.05 20.39
CA GLY A 288 7.32 -17.67 21.46
C GLY A 288 7.41 -16.85 22.74
N GLN A 289 6.83 -15.65 22.82
CA GLN A 289 6.84 -14.85 24.03
C GLN A 289 5.82 -15.32 25.08
N TYR A 290 4.69 -15.86 24.64
CA TYR A 290 3.63 -16.38 25.50
C TYR A 290 3.39 -17.87 25.22
N GLU A 291 2.92 -18.61 26.22
CA GLU A 291 2.62 -20.05 26.09
C GLU A 291 1.69 -20.33 24.88
N THR A 292 0.72 -19.47 24.65
CA THR A 292 -0.22 -19.56 23.53
C THR A 292 0.41 -19.30 22.15
N SER A 293 1.57 -18.67 22.07
CA SER A 293 2.31 -18.39 20.83
C SER A 293 3.51 -19.32 20.62
N ILE A 294 3.98 -20.03 21.66
CA ILE A 294 5.07 -21.02 21.55
C ILE A 294 4.71 -22.11 20.55
N GLN A 295 3.50 -22.67 20.67
CA GLN A 295 3.03 -23.74 19.78
C GLN A 295 2.97 -23.31 18.30
N LEU A 296 2.60 -22.06 18.03
CA LEU A 296 2.61 -21.52 16.67
C LEU A 296 4.04 -21.38 16.12
N GLN A 297 4.98 -20.98 16.97
CA GLN A 297 6.41 -20.93 16.63
C GLN A 297 6.97 -22.30 16.33
N GLU A 298 6.68 -23.31 17.19
CA GLU A 298 7.11 -24.71 17.02
C GLU A 298 6.54 -25.35 15.76
N LEU A 299 5.32 -25.02 15.37
CA LEU A 299 4.73 -25.43 14.10
C LEU A 299 5.44 -24.82 12.89
N GLY A 300 6.16 -23.73 13.08
CA GLY A 300 6.90 -23.06 12.01
C GLY A 300 6.10 -21.93 11.32
N LEU A 301 5.15 -21.29 11.99
CA LEU A 301 4.52 -20.08 11.46
C LEU A 301 5.57 -18.97 11.26
N ILE A 302 5.31 -18.07 10.32
CA ILE A 302 6.15 -16.93 10.03
C ILE A 302 5.60 -15.73 10.81
N SER A 303 6.45 -15.05 11.57
CA SER A 303 6.04 -13.78 12.20
C SER A 303 5.98 -12.66 11.16
N GLY A 304 4.88 -11.91 11.15
CA GLY A 304 4.74 -10.68 10.40
C GLY A 304 5.31 -9.46 11.14
N PHE A 305 5.77 -9.63 12.38
CA PHE A 305 6.23 -8.53 13.23
C PHE A 305 5.20 -7.41 13.32
N ASP A 306 5.57 -6.19 12.95
CA ASP A 306 4.73 -5.00 13.01
C ASP A 306 4.15 -4.57 11.66
N ILE A 307 4.14 -5.49 10.67
CA ILE A 307 3.55 -5.27 9.34
C ILE A 307 2.03 -5.07 9.43
N THR A 308 1.47 -4.22 8.58
CA THR A 308 0.00 -4.11 8.45
C THR A 308 -0.57 -5.29 7.65
N THR A 309 -1.84 -5.64 7.85
CA THR A 309 -2.49 -6.70 7.08
C THR A 309 -2.40 -6.45 5.57
N GLU A 310 -2.62 -5.20 5.14
CA GLU A 310 -2.57 -4.81 3.73
C GLU A 310 -1.17 -5.06 3.13
N SER A 311 -0.14 -4.69 3.88
CA SER A 311 1.24 -4.90 3.46
C SER A 311 1.62 -6.38 3.49
N ALA A 312 1.16 -7.16 4.48
CA ALA A 312 1.38 -8.60 4.56
C ALA A 312 0.76 -9.33 3.36
N VAL A 313 -0.47 -8.96 2.98
CA VAL A 313 -1.15 -9.47 1.78
C VAL A 313 -0.33 -9.18 0.52
N ALA A 314 0.06 -7.93 0.33
CA ALA A 314 0.84 -7.50 -0.82
C ALA A 314 2.21 -8.19 -0.89
N LYS A 315 2.93 -8.29 0.24
CA LYS A 315 4.23 -8.97 0.35
C LYS A 315 4.10 -10.47 0.06
N MET A 316 3.06 -11.11 0.56
CA MET A 316 2.80 -12.53 0.30
C MET A 316 2.55 -12.77 -1.19
N MET A 317 1.67 -11.98 -1.83
CA MET A 317 1.40 -12.09 -3.27
C MET A 317 2.67 -11.88 -4.10
N TYR A 318 3.50 -10.91 -3.72
CA TYR A 318 4.78 -10.62 -4.37
C TYR A 318 5.76 -11.79 -4.23
N LEU A 319 6.00 -12.29 -3.01
CA LEU A 319 6.95 -13.38 -2.78
C LEU A 319 6.51 -14.71 -3.40
N LEU A 320 5.21 -15.01 -3.38
CA LEU A 320 4.64 -16.18 -4.06
C LEU A 320 4.67 -16.06 -5.59
N GLY A 321 4.83 -14.88 -6.13
CA GLY A 321 5.08 -14.64 -7.56
C GLY A 321 6.53 -14.90 -7.97
N LEU A 322 7.46 -15.00 -7.01
CA LEU A 322 8.86 -15.34 -7.25
C LEU A 322 9.08 -16.85 -7.13
N GLU A 323 10.02 -17.40 -7.89
CA GLU A 323 10.41 -18.80 -7.79
C GLU A 323 11.35 -19.00 -6.59
N LEU A 324 10.79 -19.08 -5.36
CA LEU A 324 11.53 -19.20 -4.11
C LEU A 324 11.37 -20.59 -3.50
N SER A 325 12.42 -21.08 -2.84
CA SER A 325 12.29 -22.19 -1.90
C SER A 325 11.54 -21.73 -0.63
N ASP A 326 10.97 -22.67 0.13
CA ASP A 326 10.26 -22.37 1.38
C ASP A 326 11.15 -21.60 2.37
N GLN A 327 12.43 -21.93 2.45
CA GLN A 327 13.38 -21.22 3.30
C GLN A 327 13.60 -19.78 2.84
N GLN A 328 13.80 -19.56 1.54
CA GLN A 328 13.97 -18.22 0.99
C GLN A 328 12.71 -17.36 1.17
N PHE A 329 11.52 -17.96 0.95
CA PHE A 329 10.25 -17.27 1.22
C PHE A 329 10.19 -16.80 2.67
N ARG A 330 10.45 -17.69 3.63
CA ARG A 330 10.45 -17.39 5.06
C ARG A 330 11.44 -16.26 5.42
N GLU A 331 12.67 -16.38 4.97
CA GLU A 331 13.73 -15.39 5.23
C GLU A 331 13.36 -14.02 4.67
N LEU A 332 12.90 -13.96 3.42
CA LEU A 332 12.48 -12.69 2.76
C LEU A 332 11.23 -12.10 3.38
N PHE A 333 10.28 -12.95 3.84
CA PHE A 333 9.09 -12.42 4.51
C PHE A 333 9.44 -11.72 5.82
N MET A 334 10.36 -12.27 6.60
CA MET A 334 10.83 -11.70 7.87
C MET A 334 11.88 -10.59 7.72
N THR A 335 12.34 -10.31 6.50
CA THR A 335 13.29 -9.23 6.21
C THR A 335 12.55 -8.00 5.72
N SER A 336 12.93 -6.81 6.19
CA SER A 336 12.40 -5.54 5.68
C SER A 336 12.92 -5.30 4.27
N LEU A 337 12.05 -5.43 3.25
CA LEU A 337 12.41 -5.26 1.85
C LEU A 337 12.28 -3.80 1.40
N ARG A 338 11.24 -3.12 1.87
CA ARG A 338 10.87 -1.75 1.49
C ARG A 338 10.48 -0.91 2.70
N GLY A 339 10.99 -1.24 3.89
CA GLY A 339 10.66 -0.56 5.13
C GLY A 339 9.28 -0.89 5.71
N GLU A 340 8.68 -2.01 5.29
CA GLU A 340 7.33 -2.45 5.69
C GLU A 340 7.25 -3.02 7.10
N LEU A 341 8.38 -3.37 7.70
CA LEU A 341 8.51 -3.88 9.07
C LEU A 341 9.81 -3.39 9.71
N ASN A 342 9.88 -3.40 11.06
CA ASN A 342 11.06 -3.05 11.86
C ASN A 342 11.80 -4.30 12.32
#